data_ef013a13952296bcfa90175c9413e4d0
#
_entry.id   ef013a13952296bcfa90175c9413e4d0
#
_cell.length_a   1.000
_cell.length_b   1.000
_cell.length_c   1.000
_cell.angle_alpha   90.00
_cell.angle_beta   90.00
_cell.angle_gamma   90.00
#
_symmetry.space_group_name_H-M   'P 1'
#
loop_
_entity.id
_entity.type
_entity.pdbx_description
1 polymer ?
#
loop_
_entity_poly.entity_id
_entity_poly.type
_entity_poly.pdbx_seq_one_letter_code
_entity_poly.pdbx_strand_id
1 'polypeptide(L)'
;MKASNSTTYRSMMLFLNSTTSKLQDLQVATATGRKMNAASDNPAGVSPVLLTRSRMMSAENHYENNLAAIDRLRAQDTQMAQGENLINRAIELTVSAGNGTYSSYELEVLASEIGDLRDSMVSLANGQMDGKYFFAGFNDLTPPFVENPAHALDPTQPPMLYQGDQGRKQLEISPSETETINFTGSAVFLGDEDGDGVTDPGRVDIFAVMTGIEEALRNNDSSAATAQLGDLNVALEQISINRSQMGVVANRIDRANENIQDMELDLEEVLSRYQDADLIESITEMMQQEQALQAAMDVTGRLSKLSILDYLR
;
A
#
# COMPACT_ATOMS: atom_id res chain seq x y z
N MET A 1 16.15 9.26 -75.58
CA MET A 1 16.33 8.00 -74.85
C MET A 1 17.20 8.12 -73.60
N LYS A 2 18.34 8.87 -73.58
CA LYS A 2 19.20 8.96 -72.37
C LYS A 2 18.50 9.53 -71.10
N ALA A 3 17.60 10.51 -71.22
CA ALA A 3 16.87 11.07 -70.10
C ALA A 3 15.85 10.08 -69.50
N SER A 4 15.22 9.21 -70.27
CA SER A 4 14.28 8.18 -69.86
C SER A 4 14.98 7.10 -68.99
N ASN A 5 16.17 6.64 -69.41
CA ASN A 5 16.91 5.58 -68.65
C ASN A 5 17.40 6.11 -67.29
N SER A 6 17.86 7.36 -67.19
CA SER A 6 18.28 7.98 -65.91
C SER A 6 17.09 8.13 -64.94
N THR A 7 15.92 8.47 -65.47
CA THR A 7 14.70 8.60 -64.62
C THR A 7 14.23 7.24 -64.14
N THR A 8 14.26 6.20 -65.01
CA THR A 8 13.88 4.84 -64.64
C THR A 8 14.86 4.27 -63.55
N TYR A 9 16.16 4.50 -63.73
CA TYR A 9 17.16 4.07 -62.72
C TYR A 9 16.96 4.76 -61.37
N ARG A 10 16.69 6.08 -61.36
CA ARG A 10 16.42 6.84 -60.14
C ARG A 10 15.15 6.35 -59.45
N SER A 11 14.06 6.09 -60.15
CA SER A 11 12.82 5.57 -59.56
C SER A 11 13.03 4.17 -58.97
N MET A 12 13.85 3.34 -59.64
CA MET A 12 14.23 1.99 -59.16
C MET A 12 15.04 2.04 -57.85
N MET A 13 16.02 2.95 -57.77
CA MET A 13 16.82 3.17 -56.55
C MET A 13 15.94 3.69 -55.39
N LEU A 14 15.00 4.58 -55.66
CA LEU A 14 14.04 5.02 -54.65
C LEU A 14 13.14 3.89 -54.15
N PHE A 15 12.71 3.03 -55.08
CA PHE A 15 11.90 1.85 -54.72
C PHE A 15 12.74 0.85 -53.91
N LEU A 16 13.97 0.55 -54.27
CA LEU A 16 14.88 -0.33 -53.51
C LEU A 16 15.12 0.21 -52.09
N ASN A 17 15.43 1.49 -51.97
CA ASN A 17 15.63 2.11 -50.65
C ASN A 17 14.35 2.05 -49.79
N SER A 18 13.20 2.35 -50.39
CA SER A 18 11.93 2.26 -49.66
C SER A 18 11.61 0.82 -49.20
N THR A 19 11.83 -0.16 -50.09
CA THR A 19 11.60 -1.59 -49.76
C THR A 19 12.54 -2.07 -48.68
N THR A 20 13.83 -1.69 -48.77
CA THR A 20 14.82 -2.04 -47.73
C THR A 20 14.48 -1.42 -46.38
N SER A 21 14.07 -0.14 -46.34
CA SER A 21 13.62 0.52 -45.12
C SER A 21 12.40 -0.18 -44.49
N LYS A 22 11.38 -0.49 -45.30
CA LYS A 22 10.19 -1.23 -44.83
C LYS A 22 10.55 -2.62 -44.31
N LEU A 23 11.48 -3.32 -44.99
CA LEU A 23 11.94 -4.63 -44.54
C LEU A 23 12.61 -4.52 -43.17
N GLN A 24 13.46 -3.51 -42.95
CA GLN A 24 14.11 -3.27 -41.67
C GLN A 24 13.07 -2.98 -40.56
N ASP A 25 12.08 -2.13 -40.84
CA ASP A 25 11.00 -1.81 -39.87
C ASP A 25 10.21 -3.07 -39.50
N LEU A 26 9.87 -3.91 -40.49
CA LEU A 26 9.17 -5.19 -40.26
C LEU A 26 10.03 -6.21 -39.50
N GLN A 27 11.35 -6.26 -39.76
CA GLN A 27 12.25 -7.08 -38.99
C GLN A 27 12.33 -6.67 -37.52
N VAL A 28 12.40 -5.36 -37.26
CA VAL A 28 12.38 -4.82 -35.90
C VAL A 28 11.03 -5.11 -35.23
N ALA A 29 9.91 -4.88 -35.95
CA ALA A 29 8.58 -5.16 -35.42
C ALA A 29 8.40 -6.66 -35.08
N THR A 30 8.86 -7.56 -35.94
CA THR A 30 8.79 -9.00 -35.72
C THR A 30 9.70 -9.45 -34.57
N ALA A 31 10.91 -8.86 -34.46
CA ALA A 31 11.85 -9.20 -33.39
C ALA A 31 11.43 -8.69 -32.02
N THR A 32 10.79 -7.53 -31.96
CA THR A 32 10.37 -6.89 -30.70
C THR A 32 8.92 -7.21 -30.31
N GLY A 33 8.11 -7.70 -31.25
CA GLY A 33 6.66 -7.84 -31.08
C GLY A 33 5.92 -6.49 -31.09
N ARG A 34 6.59 -5.39 -31.45
CA ARG A 34 6.04 -4.03 -31.35
C ARG A 34 6.08 -3.32 -32.70
N LYS A 35 4.95 -2.75 -33.12
CA LYS A 35 4.84 -1.88 -34.32
C LYS A 35 5.31 -0.45 -34.06
N MET A 36 5.42 -0.05 -32.76
CA MET A 36 5.88 1.27 -32.35
C MET A 36 7.08 1.13 -31.43
N ASN A 37 8.28 1.27 -31.98
CA ASN A 37 9.55 1.22 -31.24
C ASN A 37 10.13 2.61 -30.97
N ALA A 38 9.84 3.57 -31.87
CA ALA A 38 10.25 4.97 -31.75
C ALA A 38 9.04 5.91 -31.92
N ALA A 39 9.16 7.11 -31.38
CA ALA A 39 8.12 8.13 -31.50
C ALA A 39 7.82 8.54 -32.96
N SER A 40 8.81 8.36 -33.86
CA SER A 40 8.68 8.58 -35.31
C SER A 40 7.74 7.61 -36.00
N ASP A 41 7.57 6.40 -35.48
CA ASP A 41 6.86 5.31 -36.14
C ASP A 41 5.35 5.57 -36.18
N ASN A 42 4.81 6.16 -35.10
CA ASN A 42 3.43 6.59 -35.01
C ASN A 42 3.28 7.85 -34.14
N PRO A 43 3.47 9.05 -34.71
CA PRO A 43 3.37 10.31 -33.95
C PRO A 43 2.01 10.51 -33.26
N ALA A 44 0.93 10.01 -33.85
CA ALA A 44 -0.42 10.08 -33.27
C ALA A 44 -0.60 9.14 -32.08
N GLY A 45 0.14 8.03 -32.04
CA GLY A 45 0.12 7.05 -30.96
C GLY A 45 1.01 7.42 -29.76
N VAL A 46 1.96 8.36 -29.92
CA VAL A 46 2.90 8.73 -28.84
C VAL A 46 2.18 9.26 -27.62
N SER A 47 1.27 10.21 -27.80
CA SER A 47 0.57 10.84 -26.67
C SER A 47 -0.30 9.84 -25.88
N PRO A 48 -1.16 9.01 -26.51
CA PRO A 48 -1.85 7.92 -25.80
C PRO A 48 -0.93 6.97 -25.06
N VAL A 49 0.15 6.52 -25.68
CA VAL A 49 1.12 5.58 -25.04
C VAL A 49 1.77 6.19 -23.82
N LEU A 50 2.25 7.44 -23.90
CA LEU A 50 2.85 8.13 -22.76
C LEU A 50 1.86 8.35 -21.61
N LEU A 51 0.63 8.74 -21.95
CA LEU A 51 -0.43 8.92 -20.95
C LEU A 51 -0.78 7.60 -20.27
N THR A 52 -0.93 6.51 -21.05
CA THR A 52 -1.22 5.17 -20.50
C THR A 52 -0.10 4.69 -19.59
N ARG A 53 1.16 4.83 -20.00
CA ARG A 53 2.31 4.48 -19.14
C ARG A 53 2.37 5.30 -17.86
N SER A 54 2.09 6.61 -17.93
CA SER A 54 2.03 7.46 -16.76
C SER A 54 0.94 7.00 -15.77
N ARG A 55 -0.22 6.59 -16.30
CA ARG A 55 -1.31 6.05 -15.46
C ARG A 55 -0.95 4.71 -14.84
N MET A 56 -0.29 3.82 -15.58
CA MET A 56 0.19 2.53 -15.05
C MET A 56 1.20 2.74 -13.93
N MET A 57 2.18 3.64 -14.09
CA MET A 57 3.12 3.96 -13.02
C MET A 57 2.43 4.56 -11.78
N SER A 58 1.40 5.38 -11.98
CA SER A 58 0.61 5.91 -10.86
C SER A 58 -0.17 4.81 -10.15
N ALA A 59 -0.78 3.88 -10.91
CA ALA A 59 -1.50 2.72 -10.38
C ALA A 59 -0.59 1.82 -9.55
N GLU A 60 0.57 1.46 -10.08
CA GLU A 60 1.60 0.67 -9.40
C GLU A 60 2.06 1.33 -8.09
N ASN A 61 2.31 2.66 -8.10
CA ASN A 61 2.68 3.39 -6.88
C ASN A 61 1.55 3.36 -5.82
N HIS A 62 0.28 3.52 -6.23
CA HIS A 62 -0.84 3.39 -5.29
C HIS A 62 -0.91 1.97 -4.73
N TYR A 63 -0.76 0.94 -5.58
CA TYR A 63 -0.79 -0.46 -5.17
C TYR A 63 0.29 -0.78 -4.13
N GLU A 64 1.55 -0.38 -4.36
CA GLU A 64 2.65 -0.60 -3.41
C GLU A 64 2.42 0.13 -2.08
N ASN A 65 1.98 1.39 -2.13
CA ASN A 65 1.67 2.16 -0.92
C ASN A 65 0.51 1.53 -0.13
N ASN A 66 -0.49 1.01 -0.81
CA ASN A 66 -1.63 0.32 -0.22
C ASN A 66 -1.19 -0.97 0.47
N LEU A 67 -0.30 -1.77 -0.13
CA LEU A 67 0.26 -2.97 0.49
C LEU A 67 0.99 -2.63 1.80
N ALA A 68 1.84 -1.60 1.79
CA ALA A 68 2.55 -1.16 2.99
C ALA A 68 1.59 -0.69 4.09
N ALA A 69 0.49 -0.02 3.72
CA ALA A 69 -0.55 0.39 4.66
C ALA A 69 -1.31 -0.80 5.27
N ILE A 70 -1.66 -1.79 4.44
CA ILE A 70 -2.33 -3.03 4.91
C ILE A 70 -1.42 -3.78 5.90
N ASP A 71 -0.13 -3.92 5.60
CA ASP A 71 0.81 -4.60 6.49
C ASP A 71 0.92 -3.88 7.83
N ARG A 72 0.94 -2.55 7.82
CA ARG A 72 0.93 -1.73 9.03
C ARG A 72 -0.37 -1.90 9.83
N LEU A 73 -1.53 -1.87 9.17
CA LEU A 73 -2.83 -2.09 9.83
C LEU A 73 -2.94 -3.49 10.43
N ARG A 74 -2.47 -4.51 9.75
CA ARG A 74 -2.42 -5.89 10.25
C ARG A 74 -1.53 -6.03 11.49
N ALA A 75 -0.37 -5.36 11.48
CA ALA A 75 0.52 -5.34 12.64
C ALA A 75 -0.15 -4.64 13.84
N GLN A 76 -0.83 -3.51 13.62
CA GLN A 76 -1.61 -2.82 14.64
C GLN A 76 -2.76 -3.67 15.17
N ASP A 77 -3.51 -4.35 14.30
CA ASP A 77 -4.60 -5.25 14.71
C ASP A 77 -4.08 -6.40 15.58
N THR A 78 -2.92 -6.95 15.23
CA THR A 78 -2.26 -7.99 16.04
C THR A 78 -1.92 -7.48 17.44
N GLN A 79 -1.42 -6.26 17.57
CA GLN A 79 -1.14 -5.62 18.85
C GLN A 79 -2.45 -5.45 19.66
N MET A 80 -3.48 -4.92 19.03
CA MET A 80 -4.77 -4.73 19.70
C MET A 80 -5.44 -6.05 20.11
N ALA A 81 -5.30 -7.12 19.30
CA ALA A 81 -5.78 -8.45 19.68
C ALA A 81 -5.08 -8.98 20.94
N GLN A 82 -3.79 -8.71 21.09
CA GLN A 82 -3.06 -9.02 22.31
C GLN A 82 -3.58 -8.17 23.47
N GLY A 83 -3.89 -6.89 23.26
CA GLY A 83 -4.50 -6.01 24.27
C GLY A 83 -5.84 -6.54 24.78
N GLU A 84 -6.72 -7.02 23.89
CA GLU A 84 -7.97 -7.69 24.30
C GLU A 84 -7.71 -8.90 25.20
N ASN A 85 -6.69 -9.71 24.91
CA ASN A 85 -6.33 -10.85 25.74
C ASN A 85 -5.84 -10.42 27.13
N LEU A 86 -5.07 -9.31 27.23
CA LEU A 86 -4.61 -8.77 28.51
C LEU A 86 -5.80 -8.27 29.36
N ILE A 87 -6.75 -7.56 28.74
CA ILE A 87 -7.96 -7.11 29.44
C ILE A 87 -8.81 -8.29 29.88
N ASN A 88 -9.03 -9.29 29.03
CA ASN A 88 -9.76 -10.50 29.41
C ASN A 88 -9.11 -11.19 30.62
N ARG A 89 -7.77 -11.29 30.65
CA ARG A 89 -7.08 -11.83 31.80
C ARG A 89 -7.24 -10.98 33.05
N ALA A 90 -7.22 -9.64 32.92
CA ALA A 90 -7.48 -8.74 34.04
C ALA A 90 -8.90 -8.91 34.58
N ILE A 91 -9.90 -9.10 33.70
CA ILE A 91 -11.29 -9.40 34.10
C ILE A 91 -11.35 -10.71 34.91
N GLU A 92 -10.71 -11.79 34.42
CA GLU A 92 -10.68 -13.09 35.15
C GLU A 92 -10.09 -12.94 36.56
N LEU A 93 -8.97 -12.24 36.71
CA LEU A 93 -8.30 -12.02 37.99
C LEU A 93 -9.17 -11.17 38.92
N THR A 94 -9.77 -10.11 38.39
CA THR A 94 -10.64 -9.22 39.15
C THR A 94 -11.90 -9.94 39.66
N VAL A 95 -12.55 -10.76 38.81
CA VAL A 95 -13.69 -11.60 39.19
C VAL A 95 -13.26 -12.61 40.26
N SER A 96 -12.09 -13.23 40.10
CA SER A 96 -11.54 -14.16 41.09
C SER A 96 -11.34 -13.49 42.45
N ALA A 97 -10.75 -12.29 42.47
CA ALA A 97 -10.52 -11.51 43.70
C ALA A 97 -11.83 -11.17 44.44
N GLY A 98 -12.96 -11.05 43.71
CA GLY A 98 -14.28 -10.77 44.26
C GLY A 98 -14.90 -11.94 45.04
N ASN A 99 -14.37 -13.16 45.00
CA ASN A 99 -14.94 -14.33 45.65
C ASN A 99 -14.77 -14.34 47.17
N GLY A 100 -14.15 -13.33 47.77
CA GLY A 100 -14.11 -13.09 49.24
C GLY A 100 -13.37 -14.13 50.08
N THR A 101 -12.70 -15.10 49.47
CA THR A 101 -11.98 -16.19 50.17
C THR A 101 -10.47 -15.99 50.24
N TYR A 102 -9.97 -14.97 49.52
CA TYR A 102 -8.54 -14.68 49.41
C TYR A 102 -7.99 -14.01 50.68
N SER A 103 -6.82 -14.46 51.13
CA SER A 103 -6.03 -13.78 52.15
C SER A 103 -5.37 -12.50 51.58
N SER A 104 -4.95 -11.58 52.46
CA SER A 104 -4.22 -10.37 52.05
C SER A 104 -2.98 -10.70 51.19
N TYR A 105 -2.29 -11.81 51.46
CA TYR A 105 -1.15 -12.23 50.64
C TYR A 105 -1.57 -12.69 49.23
N GLU A 106 -2.68 -13.40 49.11
CA GLU A 106 -3.19 -13.82 47.79
C GLU A 106 -3.68 -12.64 46.97
N LEU A 107 -4.33 -11.64 47.61
CA LEU A 107 -4.72 -10.39 46.95
C LEU A 107 -3.50 -9.60 46.47
N GLU A 108 -2.40 -9.57 47.22
CA GLU A 108 -1.14 -8.94 46.81
C GLU A 108 -0.53 -9.64 45.58
N VAL A 109 -0.63 -10.99 45.49
CA VAL A 109 -0.21 -11.73 44.30
C VAL A 109 -1.06 -11.39 43.10
N LEU A 110 -2.40 -11.31 43.25
CA LEU A 110 -3.30 -10.90 42.16
C LEU A 110 -3.02 -9.44 41.72
N ALA A 111 -2.77 -8.53 42.67
CA ALA A 111 -2.39 -7.16 42.38
C ALA A 111 -1.10 -7.08 41.53
N SER A 112 -0.10 -7.89 41.90
CA SER A 112 1.15 -7.96 41.12
C SER A 112 0.92 -8.48 39.71
N GLU A 113 0.06 -9.50 39.52
CA GLU A 113 -0.29 -9.99 38.17
C GLU A 113 -1.03 -8.93 37.34
N ILE A 114 -1.96 -8.14 37.94
CA ILE A 114 -2.60 -7.02 37.27
C ILE A 114 -1.59 -5.93 36.86
N GLY A 115 -0.61 -5.62 37.72
CA GLY A 115 0.48 -4.70 37.41
C GLY A 115 1.31 -5.19 36.22
N ASP A 116 1.67 -6.48 36.19
CA ASP A 116 2.40 -7.07 35.06
C ASP A 116 1.58 -7.03 33.75
N LEU A 117 0.26 -7.21 33.82
CA LEU A 117 -0.63 -7.08 32.66
C LEU A 117 -0.71 -5.63 32.17
N ARG A 118 -0.77 -4.64 33.10
CA ARG A 118 -0.72 -3.22 32.75
C ARG A 118 0.59 -2.85 32.06
N ASP A 119 1.73 -3.29 32.57
CA ASP A 119 3.05 -3.00 32.00
C ASP A 119 3.20 -3.67 30.63
N SER A 120 2.62 -4.85 30.45
CA SER A 120 2.49 -5.48 29.13
C SER A 120 1.61 -4.67 28.19
N MET A 121 0.50 -4.08 28.67
CA MET A 121 -0.36 -3.19 27.88
C MET A 121 0.38 -1.90 27.47
N VAL A 122 1.18 -1.30 28.37
CA VAL A 122 2.03 -0.15 28.06
C VAL A 122 3.05 -0.49 26.98
N SER A 123 3.69 -1.65 27.09
CA SER A 123 4.66 -2.13 26.09
C SER A 123 4.00 -2.33 24.72
N LEU A 124 2.78 -2.83 24.69
CA LEU A 124 1.97 -3.02 23.50
C LEU A 124 1.54 -1.67 22.90
N ALA A 125 1.11 -0.70 23.72
CA ALA A 125 0.76 0.64 23.31
C ALA A 125 1.97 1.42 22.76
N ASN A 126 3.18 1.05 23.18
CA ASN A 126 4.45 1.52 22.64
C ASN A 126 5.02 0.60 21.54
N GLY A 127 4.16 -0.21 20.91
CA GLY A 127 4.55 -1.06 19.78
C GLY A 127 5.02 -0.25 18.57
N GLN A 128 6.03 -0.80 17.88
CA GLN A 128 6.65 -0.13 16.73
C GLN A 128 6.87 -1.10 15.57
N MET A 129 6.94 -0.55 14.37
CA MET A 129 7.33 -1.23 13.14
C MET A 129 8.30 -0.32 12.40
N ASP A 130 9.43 -0.87 11.95
CA ASP A 130 10.49 -0.13 11.24
C ASP A 130 10.97 1.14 12.00
N GLY A 131 11.02 1.06 13.33
CA GLY A 131 11.45 2.16 14.19
C GLY A 131 10.42 3.28 14.37
N LYS A 132 9.16 3.06 13.93
CA LYS A 132 8.05 4.01 14.06
C LYS A 132 6.96 3.44 14.93
N TYR A 133 6.56 4.20 15.94
CA TYR A 133 5.48 3.82 16.84
C TYR A 133 4.14 3.82 16.12
N PHE A 134 3.28 2.84 16.46
CA PHE A 134 1.98 2.69 15.83
C PHE A 134 1.00 3.78 16.22
N PHE A 135 0.98 4.12 17.52
CA PHE A 135 -0.10 4.89 18.14
C PHE A 135 0.29 6.34 18.48
N ALA A 136 1.41 6.84 17.95
CA ALA A 136 1.94 8.16 18.28
C ALA A 136 1.47 9.31 17.34
N GLY A 137 0.56 9.05 16.40
CA GLY A 137 0.12 10.04 15.43
C GLY A 137 1.19 10.35 14.38
N PHE A 138 1.53 11.64 14.17
CA PHE A 138 2.66 12.06 13.34
C PHE A 138 4.00 12.00 14.07
N ASN A 139 3.99 12.09 15.40
CA ASN A 139 5.19 12.05 16.25
C ASN A 139 5.69 10.60 16.46
N ASP A 140 5.81 9.84 15.39
CA ASP A 140 6.03 8.39 15.40
C ASP A 140 7.47 7.96 15.74
N LEU A 141 8.36 8.88 16.07
CA LEU A 141 9.74 8.59 16.49
C LEU A 141 9.92 8.60 18.03
N THR A 142 8.92 9.05 18.78
CA THR A 142 8.94 9.09 20.24
C THR A 142 7.94 8.12 20.83
N PRO A 143 8.24 7.47 21.97
CA PRO A 143 7.29 6.58 22.63
C PRO A 143 6.00 7.34 22.96
N PRO A 144 4.81 6.86 22.53
CA PRO A 144 3.55 7.55 22.79
C PRO A 144 3.14 7.54 24.25
N PHE A 145 3.52 6.54 25.03
CA PHE A 145 3.15 6.42 26.42
C PHE A 145 4.37 6.37 27.33
N VAL A 146 4.40 7.24 28.33
CA VAL A 146 5.41 7.27 29.37
C VAL A 146 4.74 7.33 30.75
N GLU A 147 5.39 6.77 31.76
CA GLU A 147 4.91 6.86 33.13
C GLU A 147 4.79 8.31 33.59
N ASN A 148 3.73 8.60 34.33
CA ASN A 148 3.50 9.91 34.92
C ASN A 148 4.10 9.96 36.33
N PRO A 149 5.21 10.68 36.56
CA PRO A 149 5.80 10.80 37.88
C PRO A 149 4.90 11.47 38.90
N ALA A 150 3.95 12.29 38.43
CA ALA A 150 3.01 12.97 39.32
C ALA A 150 1.98 12.00 39.94
N HIS A 151 1.65 10.91 39.27
CA HIS A 151 0.74 9.88 39.78
C HIS A 151 1.22 9.27 41.11
N ALA A 152 2.51 9.04 41.25
CA ALA A 152 3.09 8.54 42.53
C ALA A 152 2.92 9.50 43.70
N LEU A 153 2.73 10.80 43.46
CA LEU A 153 2.51 11.82 44.48
C LEU A 153 1.02 12.12 44.68
N ASP A 154 0.24 12.01 43.62
CA ASP A 154 -1.20 12.25 43.59
C ASP A 154 -1.89 11.21 42.72
N PRO A 155 -2.50 10.16 43.32
CA PRO A 155 -3.18 9.09 42.61
C PRO A 155 -4.40 9.56 41.78
N THR A 156 -4.81 10.81 41.89
CA THR A 156 -5.87 11.38 41.03
C THR A 156 -5.35 11.77 39.63
N GLN A 157 -4.03 11.86 39.47
CA GLN A 157 -3.42 12.09 38.17
C GLN A 157 -3.40 10.79 37.35
N PRO A 158 -3.48 10.86 36.00
CA PRO A 158 -3.41 9.67 35.15
C PRO A 158 -2.06 8.95 35.35
N PRO A 159 -2.03 7.61 35.36
CA PRO A 159 -0.80 6.85 35.56
C PRO A 159 0.16 6.97 34.37
N MET A 160 -0.37 7.20 33.18
CA MET A 160 0.41 7.32 31.94
C MET A 160 0.16 8.69 31.29
N LEU A 161 1.23 9.26 30.70
CA LEU A 161 1.14 10.46 29.88
C LEU A 161 1.24 10.07 28.40
N TYR A 162 0.35 10.59 27.59
CA TYR A 162 0.43 10.47 26.14
C TYR A 162 1.31 11.59 25.57
N GLN A 163 2.40 11.21 24.87
CA GLN A 163 3.35 12.11 24.22
C GLN A 163 3.19 12.13 22.70
N GLY A 164 2.27 11.37 22.17
CA GLY A 164 1.89 11.42 20.75
C GLY A 164 1.09 12.67 20.42
N ASP A 165 0.67 12.74 19.17
CA ASP A 165 -0.24 13.80 18.69
C ASP A 165 -1.53 13.20 18.07
N GLN A 166 -2.48 14.06 17.70
CA GLN A 166 -3.74 13.68 17.05
C GLN A 166 -3.63 13.62 15.52
N GLY A 167 -2.41 13.54 15.01
CA GLY A 167 -2.14 13.54 13.57
C GLY A 167 -2.75 12.33 12.87
N ARG A 168 -3.60 12.60 11.88
CA ARG A 168 -4.24 11.55 11.05
C ARG A 168 -3.48 11.40 9.74
N LYS A 169 -2.80 10.26 9.57
CA LYS A 169 -2.08 9.92 8.33
C LYS A 169 -3.07 9.51 7.28
N GLN A 170 -3.14 10.30 6.21
CA GLN A 170 -3.99 10.02 5.07
C GLN A 170 -3.18 9.37 3.96
N LEU A 171 -3.74 8.33 3.37
CA LEU A 171 -3.21 7.63 2.20
C LEU A 171 -4.19 7.80 1.05
N GLU A 172 -3.69 8.23 -0.10
CA GLU A 172 -4.44 8.18 -1.36
C GLU A 172 -4.41 6.75 -1.88
N ILE A 173 -5.51 6.02 -1.66
CA ILE A 173 -5.64 4.59 -2.01
C ILE A 173 -5.98 4.36 -3.48
N SER A 174 -6.53 5.39 -4.14
CA SER A 174 -6.81 5.45 -5.57
C SER A 174 -6.84 6.93 -6.01
N PRO A 175 -6.80 7.26 -7.32
CA PRO A 175 -6.72 8.65 -7.81
C PRO A 175 -7.79 9.63 -7.31
N SER A 176 -8.81 9.16 -6.61
CA SER A 176 -9.92 10.01 -6.12
C SER A 176 -10.38 9.64 -4.71
N GLU A 177 -9.68 8.72 -4.04
CA GLU A 177 -10.10 8.21 -2.73
C GLU A 177 -8.93 8.24 -1.75
N THR A 178 -9.18 8.84 -0.58
CA THR A 178 -8.18 8.98 0.49
C THR A 178 -8.73 8.36 1.76
N GLU A 179 -7.93 7.53 2.44
CA GLU A 179 -8.28 6.88 3.71
C GLU A 179 -7.31 7.26 4.83
N THR A 180 -7.83 7.31 6.04
CA THR A 180 -7.00 7.48 7.25
C THR A 180 -6.49 6.11 7.68
N ILE A 181 -5.17 5.95 7.77
CA ILE A 181 -4.51 4.66 8.00
C ILE A 181 -3.85 4.52 9.37
N ASN A 182 -4.09 5.46 10.28
CA ASN A 182 -3.55 5.39 11.65
C ASN A 182 -4.64 5.63 12.69
N PHE A 183 -4.41 5.07 13.86
CA PHE A 183 -5.22 5.21 15.05
C PHE A 183 -4.34 5.81 16.16
N THR A 184 -4.80 6.87 16.80
CA THR A 184 -4.03 7.53 17.86
C THR A 184 -4.14 6.77 19.18
N GLY A 185 -3.06 6.80 19.96
CA GLY A 185 -3.04 6.12 21.26
C GLY A 185 -4.03 6.73 22.26
N SER A 186 -4.28 8.03 22.17
CA SER A 186 -5.30 8.69 22.99
C SER A 186 -6.69 8.10 22.75
N ALA A 187 -7.12 7.95 21.50
CA ALA A 187 -8.42 7.36 21.15
C ALA A 187 -8.51 5.88 21.55
N VAL A 188 -7.45 5.13 21.34
CA VAL A 188 -7.44 3.67 21.57
C VAL A 188 -7.35 3.31 23.04
N PHE A 189 -6.41 3.94 23.80
CA PHE A 189 -6.07 3.52 25.17
C PHE A 189 -6.57 4.46 26.25
N LEU A 190 -6.70 5.77 25.97
CA LEU A 190 -7.21 6.75 26.94
C LEU A 190 -8.68 7.08 26.74
N GLY A 191 -9.29 6.65 25.63
CA GLY A 191 -10.67 6.96 25.31
C GLY A 191 -10.91 8.45 24.99
N ASP A 192 -9.87 9.17 24.58
CA ASP A 192 -9.88 10.57 24.19
C ASP A 192 -9.78 10.65 22.66
N GLU A 193 -10.91 10.74 21.98
CA GLU A 193 -11.00 10.71 20.51
C GLU A 193 -10.78 12.09 19.88
N ASP A 194 -11.18 13.16 20.61
CA ASP A 194 -11.08 14.54 20.14
C ASP A 194 -9.73 15.21 20.50
N GLY A 195 -8.97 14.62 21.43
CA GLY A 195 -7.63 15.07 21.79
C GLY A 195 -7.59 16.24 22.76
N ASP A 196 -8.64 16.43 23.54
CA ASP A 196 -8.72 17.50 24.54
C ASP A 196 -8.02 17.12 25.88
N GLY A 197 -7.55 15.87 25.99
CA GLY A 197 -6.88 15.33 27.17
C GLY A 197 -7.84 14.81 28.23
N VAL A 198 -9.13 14.71 27.93
CA VAL A 198 -10.17 14.18 28.82
C VAL A 198 -10.78 12.93 28.17
N THR A 199 -11.00 11.90 28.97
CA THR A 199 -11.68 10.69 28.49
C THR A 199 -13.14 10.99 28.11
N ASP A 200 -13.54 10.60 26.91
CA ASP A 200 -14.87 10.81 26.36
C ASP A 200 -15.97 10.06 27.13
N PRO A 201 -17.20 10.56 27.15
CA PRO A 201 -18.31 9.86 27.77
C PRO A 201 -18.53 8.45 27.20
N GLY A 202 -18.57 7.45 28.06
CA GLY A 202 -18.75 6.04 27.70
C GLY A 202 -17.48 5.37 27.23
N ARG A 203 -16.32 6.01 27.41
CA ARG A 203 -14.97 5.48 27.21
C ARG A 203 -14.21 5.48 28.54
N VAL A 204 -13.04 4.84 28.55
CA VAL A 204 -12.19 4.75 29.76
C VAL A 204 -10.71 4.88 29.39
N ASP A 205 -9.94 5.39 30.35
CA ASP A 205 -8.47 5.22 30.34
C ASP A 205 -8.14 3.82 30.86
N ILE A 206 -7.70 2.96 29.93
CA ILE A 206 -7.38 1.55 30.22
C ILE A 206 -6.29 1.42 31.29
N PHE A 207 -5.27 2.29 31.24
CA PHE A 207 -4.18 2.28 32.21
C PHE A 207 -4.66 2.70 33.59
N ALA A 208 -5.53 3.71 33.68
CA ALA A 208 -6.10 4.16 34.93
C ALA A 208 -7.00 3.07 35.58
N VAL A 209 -7.82 2.40 34.76
CA VAL A 209 -8.65 1.28 35.24
C VAL A 209 -7.78 0.14 35.79
N MET A 210 -6.76 -0.29 35.05
CA MET A 210 -5.89 -1.38 35.51
C MET A 210 -5.09 -0.99 36.76
N THR A 211 -4.61 0.26 36.84
CA THR A 211 -3.90 0.78 38.02
C THR A 211 -4.83 0.84 39.24
N GLY A 212 -6.05 1.33 39.06
CA GLY A 212 -7.04 1.41 40.14
C GLY A 212 -7.42 0.03 40.70
N ILE A 213 -7.48 -1.01 39.85
CA ILE A 213 -7.70 -2.40 40.30
C ILE A 213 -6.47 -2.91 41.09
N GLU A 214 -5.26 -2.68 40.58
CA GLU A 214 -4.02 -3.05 41.27
C GLU A 214 -3.97 -2.42 42.67
N GLU A 215 -4.22 -1.12 42.79
CA GLU A 215 -4.22 -0.39 44.06
C GLU A 215 -5.31 -0.87 45.02
N ALA A 216 -6.53 -1.11 44.52
CA ALA A 216 -7.61 -1.64 45.32
C ALA A 216 -7.25 -3.01 45.95
N LEU A 217 -6.66 -3.91 45.14
CA LEU A 217 -6.22 -5.23 45.61
C LEU A 217 -5.07 -5.14 46.61
N ARG A 218 -4.09 -4.27 46.43
CA ARG A 218 -3.00 -4.00 47.38
C ARG A 218 -3.54 -3.46 48.72
N ASN A 219 -4.62 -2.68 48.67
CA ASN A 219 -5.30 -2.17 49.85
C ASN A 219 -6.27 -3.17 50.46
N ASN A 220 -6.32 -4.42 50.00
CA ASN A 220 -7.24 -5.48 50.42
C ASN A 220 -8.74 -5.10 50.22
N ASP A 221 -9.05 -4.24 49.28
CA ASP A 221 -10.40 -3.82 48.91
C ASP A 221 -10.87 -4.52 47.64
N SER A 222 -11.25 -5.78 47.76
CA SER A 222 -11.81 -6.54 46.63
C SER A 222 -13.12 -5.96 46.09
N SER A 223 -13.85 -5.21 46.93
CA SER A 223 -15.10 -4.56 46.52
C SER A 223 -14.82 -3.40 45.55
N ALA A 224 -13.84 -2.56 45.84
CA ALA A 224 -13.40 -1.49 44.99
C ALA A 224 -12.82 -2.03 43.66
N ALA A 225 -12.04 -3.13 43.71
CA ALA A 225 -11.53 -3.79 42.54
C ALA A 225 -12.64 -4.33 41.62
N THR A 226 -13.62 -5.03 42.19
CA THR A 226 -14.75 -5.58 41.42
C THR A 226 -15.71 -4.51 40.88
N ALA A 227 -15.80 -3.34 41.53
CA ALA A 227 -16.57 -2.21 41.02
C ALA A 227 -16.06 -1.74 39.63
N GLN A 228 -14.79 -1.92 39.34
CA GLN A 228 -14.17 -1.55 38.06
C GLN A 228 -14.36 -2.59 36.92
N LEU A 229 -15.04 -3.71 37.17
CA LEU A 229 -15.35 -4.71 36.14
C LEU A 229 -16.15 -4.11 34.98
N GLY A 230 -17.03 -3.15 35.28
CA GLY A 230 -17.76 -2.40 34.25
C GLY A 230 -16.83 -1.66 33.32
N ASP A 231 -15.83 -0.98 33.88
CA ASP A 231 -14.86 -0.18 33.14
C ASP A 231 -13.90 -1.09 32.32
N LEU A 232 -13.52 -2.28 32.84
CA LEU A 232 -12.77 -3.27 32.03
C LEU A 232 -13.57 -3.77 30.84
N ASN A 233 -14.88 -3.97 30.96
CA ASN A 233 -15.73 -4.33 29.82
C ASN A 233 -15.83 -3.21 28.80
N VAL A 234 -15.93 -1.94 29.26
CA VAL A 234 -15.87 -0.77 28.36
C VAL A 234 -14.52 -0.69 27.66
N ALA A 235 -13.41 -0.94 28.37
CA ALA A 235 -12.06 -1.00 27.80
C ALA A 235 -11.96 -2.07 26.70
N LEU A 236 -12.51 -3.24 26.93
CA LEU A 236 -12.55 -4.33 25.94
C LEU A 236 -13.34 -3.94 24.70
N GLU A 237 -14.53 -3.35 24.89
CA GLU A 237 -15.38 -2.85 23.80
C GLU A 237 -14.67 -1.73 23.02
N GLN A 238 -13.98 -0.81 23.71
CA GLN A 238 -13.21 0.27 23.10
C GLN A 238 -12.14 -0.24 22.16
N ILE A 239 -11.34 -1.24 22.56
CA ILE A 239 -10.34 -1.87 21.69
C ILE A 239 -11.04 -2.60 20.53
N SER A 240 -12.10 -3.34 20.79
CA SER A 240 -12.83 -4.10 19.77
C SER A 240 -13.45 -3.19 18.68
N ILE A 241 -13.99 -2.03 19.06
CA ILE A 241 -14.51 -1.02 18.12
C ILE A 241 -13.36 -0.50 17.22
N ASN A 242 -12.23 -0.14 17.81
CA ASN A 242 -11.08 0.34 17.04
C ASN A 242 -10.54 -0.73 16.08
N ARG A 243 -10.48 -1.99 16.51
CA ARG A 243 -10.13 -3.12 15.64
C ARG A 243 -11.13 -3.31 14.49
N SER A 244 -12.41 -3.18 14.77
CA SER A 244 -13.44 -3.24 13.72
C SER A 244 -13.28 -2.13 12.69
N GLN A 245 -12.98 -0.90 13.15
CA GLN A 245 -12.70 0.23 12.26
C GLN A 245 -11.45 -0.02 11.40
N MET A 246 -10.37 -0.57 11.99
CA MET A 246 -9.19 -0.98 11.21
C MET A 246 -9.53 -2.00 10.14
N GLY A 247 -10.35 -2.99 10.48
CA GLY A 247 -10.82 -3.98 9.52
C GLY A 247 -11.60 -3.37 8.35
N VAL A 248 -12.45 -2.37 8.63
CA VAL A 248 -13.17 -1.63 7.58
C VAL A 248 -12.20 -0.89 6.65
N VAL A 249 -11.20 -0.20 7.22
CA VAL A 249 -10.18 0.52 6.43
C VAL A 249 -9.37 -0.47 5.59
N ALA A 250 -8.90 -1.58 6.17
CA ALA A 250 -8.15 -2.61 5.46
C ALA A 250 -8.96 -3.17 4.28
N ASN A 251 -10.26 -3.49 4.49
CA ASN A 251 -11.13 -3.97 3.42
C ASN A 251 -11.40 -2.92 2.32
N ARG A 252 -11.33 -1.62 2.62
CA ARG A 252 -11.42 -0.58 1.59
C ARG A 252 -10.16 -0.53 0.75
N ILE A 253 -8.99 -0.62 1.39
CA ILE A 253 -7.71 -0.65 0.70
C ILE A 253 -7.60 -1.91 -0.17
N ASP A 254 -8.03 -3.08 0.32
CA ASP A 254 -8.02 -4.32 -0.45
C ASP A 254 -8.91 -4.18 -1.72
N ARG A 255 -10.12 -3.61 -1.60
CA ARG A 255 -10.98 -3.34 -2.77
C ARG A 255 -10.37 -2.31 -3.74
N ALA A 256 -9.69 -1.29 -3.21
CA ALA A 256 -8.97 -0.35 -4.06
C ALA A 256 -7.86 -1.05 -4.85
N ASN A 257 -7.15 -1.99 -4.24
CA ASN A 257 -6.12 -2.79 -4.89
C ASN A 257 -6.71 -3.69 -6.01
N GLU A 258 -7.86 -4.32 -5.78
CA GLU A 258 -8.57 -5.09 -6.81
C GLU A 258 -8.94 -4.18 -8.01
N ASN A 259 -9.48 -2.99 -7.74
CA ASN A 259 -9.81 -2.02 -8.79
C ASN A 259 -8.57 -1.52 -9.55
N ILE A 260 -7.43 -1.35 -8.86
CA ILE A 260 -6.16 -0.96 -9.48
C ILE A 260 -5.68 -2.06 -10.42
N GLN A 261 -5.74 -3.32 -10.01
CA GLN A 261 -5.35 -4.46 -10.87
C GLN A 261 -6.23 -4.57 -12.11
N ASP A 262 -7.54 -4.39 -11.98
CA ASP A 262 -8.45 -4.37 -13.13
C ASP A 262 -8.13 -3.20 -14.08
N MET A 263 -7.84 -2.01 -13.51
CA MET A 263 -7.43 -0.84 -14.30
C MET A 263 -6.09 -1.07 -15.01
N GLU A 264 -5.12 -1.75 -14.39
CA GLU A 264 -3.84 -2.10 -15.02
C GLU A 264 -4.05 -3.00 -16.23
N LEU A 265 -4.93 -4.01 -16.15
CA LEU A 265 -5.28 -4.86 -17.27
C LEU A 265 -5.90 -4.06 -18.44
N ASP A 266 -6.81 -3.13 -18.15
CA ASP A 266 -7.40 -2.25 -19.14
C ASP A 266 -6.34 -1.34 -19.81
N LEU A 267 -5.41 -0.81 -19.00
CA LEU A 267 -4.32 0.05 -19.49
C LEU A 267 -3.32 -0.76 -20.35
N GLU A 268 -3.03 -2.01 -19.99
CA GLU A 268 -2.23 -2.93 -20.79
C GLU A 268 -2.89 -3.20 -22.15
N GLU A 269 -4.20 -3.44 -22.20
CA GLU A 269 -4.94 -3.61 -23.46
C GLU A 269 -4.87 -2.36 -24.33
N VAL A 270 -5.01 -1.16 -23.73
CA VAL A 270 -4.86 0.10 -24.44
C VAL A 270 -3.43 0.24 -24.99
N LEU A 271 -2.42 -0.07 -24.17
CA LEU A 271 -1.01 -0.01 -24.58
C LEU A 271 -0.73 -0.95 -25.75
N SER A 272 -1.20 -2.20 -25.63
CA SER A 272 -1.08 -3.24 -26.66
C SER A 272 -1.67 -2.79 -28.01
N ARG A 273 -2.86 -2.20 -28.00
CA ARG A 273 -3.49 -1.66 -29.24
C ARG A 273 -2.61 -0.65 -29.99
N TYR A 274 -1.88 0.19 -29.27
CA TYR A 274 -1.03 1.20 -29.90
C TYR A 274 0.37 0.68 -30.22
N GLN A 275 0.91 -0.21 -29.42
CA GLN A 275 2.32 -0.57 -29.43
C GLN A 275 2.61 -1.95 -30.05
N ASP A 276 1.73 -2.94 -29.85
CA ASP A 276 2.02 -4.29 -30.26
C ASP A 276 1.76 -4.52 -31.74
N ALA A 277 2.57 -5.39 -32.36
CA ALA A 277 2.45 -5.80 -33.72
C ALA A 277 1.70 -7.13 -33.84
N ASP A 278 0.83 -7.27 -34.86
CA ASP A 278 0.36 -8.58 -35.26
C ASP A 278 1.53 -9.32 -35.92
N LEU A 279 2.07 -10.32 -35.21
CA LEU A 279 3.23 -11.08 -35.68
C LEU A 279 2.95 -11.85 -36.96
N ILE A 280 1.72 -12.35 -37.16
CA ILE A 280 1.36 -13.10 -38.36
C ILE A 280 1.34 -12.17 -39.58
N GLU A 281 0.71 -11.01 -39.43
CA GLU A 281 0.68 -9.97 -40.45
C GLU A 281 2.12 -9.46 -40.76
N SER A 282 2.87 -9.12 -39.71
CA SER A 282 4.26 -8.62 -39.84
C SER A 282 5.20 -9.61 -40.56
N ILE A 283 5.13 -10.91 -40.21
CA ILE A 283 5.92 -11.95 -40.91
C ILE A 283 5.49 -12.11 -42.36
N THR A 284 4.16 -12.07 -42.61
CA THR A 284 3.62 -12.21 -43.96
C THR A 284 4.05 -11.02 -44.85
N GLU A 285 3.97 -9.80 -44.33
CA GLU A 285 4.45 -8.59 -45.02
C GLU A 285 5.97 -8.62 -45.21
N MET A 286 6.72 -9.06 -44.21
CA MET A 286 8.18 -9.22 -44.31
C MET A 286 8.57 -10.15 -45.47
N MET A 287 7.94 -11.33 -45.57
CA MET A 287 8.17 -12.25 -46.66
C MET A 287 7.84 -11.66 -48.05
N GLN A 288 6.75 -10.88 -48.14
CA GLN A 288 6.36 -10.15 -49.36
C GLN A 288 7.40 -9.09 -49.72
N GLN A 289 7.91 -8.33 -48.73
CA GLN A 289 8.92 -7.30 -48.98
C GLN A 289 10.26 -7.91 -49.37
N GLU A 290 10.65 -9.07 -48.78
CA GLU A 290 11.84 -9.81 -49.21
C GLU A 290 11.75 -10.26 -50.67
N GLN A 291 10.61 -10.84 -51.10
CA GLN A 291 10.39 -11.23 -52.46
C GLN A 291 10.39 -10.02 -53.42
N ALA A 292 9.76 -8.89 -53.00
CA ALA A 292 9.77 -7.65 -53.77
C ALA A 292 11.18 -7.06 -53.95
N LEU A 293 12.00 -7.10 -52.85
CA LEU A 293 13.37 -6.66 -52.88
C LEU A 293 14.22 -7.51 -53.85
N GLN A 294 14.06 -8.84 -53.77
CA GLN A 294 14.77 -9.77 -54.64
C GLN A 294 14.44 -9.59 -56.11
N ALA A 295 13.12 -9.43 -56.43
CA ALA A 295 12.64 -9.14 -57.78
C ALA A 295 13.18 -7.79 -58.31
N ALA A 296 13.18 -6.74 -57.48
CA ALA A 296 13.68 -5.43 -57.81
C ALA A 296 15.20 -5.44 -58.08
N MET A 297 15.99 -6.20 -57.27
CA MET A 297 17.43 -6.37 -57.53
C MET A 297 17.70 -7.09 -58.83
N ASP A 298 16.92 -8.14 -59.16
CA ASP A 298 17.04 -8.86 -60.44
C ASP A 298 16.75 -7.98 -61.64
N VAL A 299 15.69 -7.18 -61.61
CA VAL A 299 15.31 -6.22 -62.65
C VAL A 299 16.39 -5.14 -62.81
N THR A 300 16.90 -4.61 -61.70
CA THR A 300 17.96 -3.59 -61.71
C THR A 300 19.24 -4.14 -62.33
N GLY A 301 19.61 -5.39 -61.99
CA GLY A 301 20.76 -6.08 -62.57
C GLY A 301 20.64 -6.30 -64.08
N ARG A 302 19.42 -6.62 -64.57
CA ARG A 302 19.15 -6.73 -66.03
C ARG A 302 19.23 -5.39 -66.76
N LEU A 303 18.63 -4.35 -66.18
CA LEU A 303 18.69 -3.00 -66.74
C LEU A 303 20.11 -2.44 -66.79
N SER A 304 20.92 -2.67 -65.78
CA SER A 304 22.34 -2.29 -65.75
C SER A 304 23.17 -2.95 -66.89
N LYS A 305 22.92 -4.24 -67.14
CA LYS A 305 23.58 -4.96 -68.26
C LYS A 305 23.18 -4.43 -69.64
N LEU A 306 21.92 -4.09 -69.86
CA LEU A 306 21.42 -3.51 -71.09
C LEU A 306 22.02 -2.11 -71.38
N SER A 307 22.16 -1.29 -70.35
CA SER A 307 22.77 0.05 -70.44
C SER A 307 24.27 0.01 -70.79
N ILE A 308 25.02 -0.96 -70.27
CA ILE A 308 26.46 -1.12 -70.59
C ILE A 308 26.67 -1.60 -72.04
N LEU A 309 25.82 -2.50 -72.51
CA LEU A 309 25.87 -2.99 -73.89
C LEU A 309 25.52 -1.92 -74.95
N ASP A 310 24.60 -0.99 -74.58
CA ASP A 310 24.19 0.13 -75.46
C ASP A 310 25.25 1.27 -75.50
N TYR A 311 26.14 1.32 -74.49
CA TYR A 311 27.25 2.29 -74.44
C TYR A 311 28.49 1.82 -75.19
N LEU A 312 28.68 0.49 -75.37
CA LEU A 312 29.79 -0.12 -76.05
C LEU A 312 29.55 -0.35 -77.54
N ARG A 313 28.39 0.03 -78.05
CA ARG A 313 27.99 -0.01 -79.44
C ARG A 313 27.90 1.41 -79.99
#